data_165c9df8afbb0378132d340583d80bce
#
_entry.id   165c9df8afbb0378132d340583d80bce
#
_cell.length_a   1.000
_cell.length_b   1.000
_cell.length_c   1.000
_cell.angle_alpha   90.00
_cell.angle_beta   90.00
_cell.angle_gamma   90.00
#
_symmetry.space_group_name_H-M   'P 1'
#
loop_
_entity.id
_entity.type
_entity.pdbx_description
1 polymer ?
#
loop_
_entity_poly.entity_id
_entity_poly.type
_entity_poly.pdbx_seq_one_letter_code
_entity_poly.pdbx_strand_id
1 'polypeptide(L)'
;MLFRSDAATVSQGIVVNNALAPDVINANKQAFANDFVTRPEFRAIYDGLNNTQYVDKLFQTTGVTPTASDRQALIDGLNASTETRASVLFKVVDGTQTTAGGVLVFNTTYGKAFYDSLFNPAFVQMEYFGYLLRDPDDGGFAFWLAKLNFYGNFVDAEMVRAFINSPEYRSRFGAP
;
A
#
# COMPACT_ATOMS: atom_id res chain seq x y z
N MET A 1 8.10 -13.71 0.99
CA MET A 1 8.07 -13.74 2.48
C MET A 1 8.07 -12.33 3.12
N LEU A 2 8.79 -11.35 2.60
CA LEU A 2 8.85 -9.98 3.17
C LEU A 2 7.46 -9.31 3.28
N PHE A 3 6.62 -9.42 2.28
CA PHE A 3 5.31 -8.76 2.24
C PHE A 3 4.38 -9.14 3.42
N ARG A 4 4.35 -10.42 3.82
CA ARG A 4 3.51 -10.87 4.95
C ARG A 4 3.99 -10.30 6.29
N SER A 5 5.29 -10.21 6.49
CA SER A 5 5.86 -9.62 7.71
C SER A 5 5.59 -8.12 7.78
N ASP A 6 5.71 -7.42 6.66
CA ASP A 6 5.45 -5.98 6.59
C ASP A 6 3.97 -5.66 6.82
N ALA A 7 3.05 -6.41 6.21
CA ALA A 7 1.62 -6.27 6.45
C ALA A 7 1.26 -6.55 7.92
N ALA A 8 1.84 -7.57 8.54
CA ALA A 8 1.64 -7.87 9.95
C ALA A 8 2.15 -6.74 10.85
N THR A 9 3.28 -6.12 10.52
CA THR A 9 3.82 -4.98 11.26
C THR A 9 2.88 -3.77 11.22
N VAL A 10 2.35 -3.43 10.04
CA VAL A 10 1.42 -2.29 9.89
C VAL A 10 0.09 -2.55 10.59
N SER A 11 -0.37 -3.80 10.63
CA SER A 11 -1.65 -4.18 11.26
C SER A 11 -1.53 -4.54 12.76
N GLN A 12 -0.35 -4.48 13.34
CA GLN A 12 -0.13 -4.87 14.73
C GLN A 12 -0.95 -4.01 15.71
N GLY A 13 -1.64 -4.67 16.63
CA GLY A 13 -2.42 -3.99 17.67
C GLY A 13 -3.74 -3.37 17.19
N ILE A 14 -4.12 -3.55 15.93
CA ILE A 14 -5.39 -3.06 15.41
C ILE A 14 -6.50 -4.01 15.86
N VAL A 15 -7.49 -3.44 16.56
CA VAL A 15 -8.72 -4.15 16.93
C VAL A 15 -9.86 -3.52 16.16
N VAL A 16 -10.55 -4.33 15.36
CA VAL A 16 -11.71 -3.87 14.57
C VAL A 16 -12.79 -3.31 15.49
N ASN A 17 -13.39 -2.19 15.11
CA ASN A 17 -14.38 -1.44 15.88
C ASN A 17 -13.87 -0.80 17.19
N ASN A 18 -12.56 -0.72 17.39
CA ASN A 18 -11.97 0.06 18.49
C ASN A 18 -11.80 1.52 18.05
N ALA A 19 -12.23 2.45 18.89
CA ALA A 19 -12.12 3.90 18.63
C ALA A 19 -10.66 4.39 18.45
N LEU A 20 -9.68 3.68 19.02
CA LEU A 20 -8.24 3.99 18.89
C LEU A 20 -7.58 3.33 17.66
N ALA A 21 -8.28 2.47 16.92
CA ALA A 21 -7.71 1.78 15.76
C ALA A 21 -7.15 2.73 14.69
N PRO A 22 -7.77 3.89 14.38
CA PRO A 22 -7.20 4.87 13.46
C PRO A 22 -5.84 5.42 13.90
N ASP A 23 -5.67 5.74 15.17
CA ASP A 23 -4.41 6.28 15.67
C ASP A 23 -3.31 5.22 15.64
N VAL A 24 -3.65 3.99 16.01
CA VAL A 24 -2.71 2.85 15.96
C VAL A 24 -2.24 2.58 14.53
N ILE A 25 -3.16 2.52 13.56
CA ILE A 25 -2.78 2.28 12.16
C ILE A 25 -1.94 3.42 11.59
N ASN A 26 -2.28 4.66 11.91
CA ASN A 26 -1.53 5.83 11.44
C ASN A 26 -0.11 5.85 12.05
N ALA A 27 0.04 5.53 13.33
CA ALA A 27 1.33 5.40 13.98
C ALA A 27 2.16 4.24 13.40
N ASN A 28 1.55 3.09 13.16
CA ASN A 28 2.22 1.93 12.57
C ASN A 28 2.74 2.22 11.15
N LYS A 29 1.95 2.92 10.33
CA LYS A 29 2.37 3.33 8.98
C LYS A 29 3.58 4.28 9.02
N GLN A 30 3.59 5.24 9.94
CA GLN A 30 4.73 6.14 10.13
C GLN A 30 5.97 5.38 10.60
N ALA A 31 5.82 4.49 11.58
CA ALA A 31 6.91 3.65 12.08
C ALA A 31 7.46 2.75 10.97
N PHE A 32 6.58 2.18 10.15
CA PHE A 32 6.99 1.37 8.99
C PHE A 32 7.79 2.19 7.98
N ALA A 33 7.37 3.40 7.63
CA ALA A 33 8.13 4.26 6.71
C ALA A 33 9.51 4.61 7.27
N ASN A 34 9.62 4.87 8.58
CA ASN A 34 10.89 5.13 9.25
C ASN A 34 11.83 3.91 9.21
N ASP A 35 11.31 2.71 9.42
CA ASP A 35 12.08 1.47 9.29
C ASP A 35 12.50 1.23 7.83
N PHE A 36 11.57 1.39 6.91
CA PHE A 36 11.77 1.06 5.49
C PHE A 36 12.93 1.83 4.86
N VAL A 37 13.10 3.11 5.18
CA VAL A 37 14.21 3.91 4.64
C VAL A 37 15.58 3.49 5.18
N THR A 38 15.63 2.68 6.23
CA THR A 38 16.89 2.16 6.79
C THR A 38 17.33 0.85 6.15
N ARG A 39 16.47 0.19 5.38
CA ARG A 39 16.73 -1.12 4.78
C ARG A 39 17.84 -1.04 3.73
N PRO A 40 18.73 -2.04 3.67
CA PRO A 40 19.87 -2.03 2.74
C PRO A 40 19.45 -1.84 1.28
N GLU A 41 18.36 -2.45 0.85
CA GLU A 41 17.84 -2.39 -0.51
C GLU A 41 17.37 -0.97 -0.87
N PHE A 42 16.69 -0.29 0.06
CA PHE A 42 16.28 1.10 -0.11
C PHE A 42 17.51 2.03 -0.14
N ARG A 43 18.41 1.87 0.82
CA ARG A 43 19.61 2.68 0.94
C ARG A 43 20.52 2.56 -0.29
N ALA A 44 20.66 1.36 -0.86
CA ALA A 44 21.43 1.13 -2.07
C ALA A 44 20.97 1.99 -3.26
N ILE A 45 19.66 2.31 -3.32
CA ILE A 45 19.06 3.11 -4.39
C ILE A 45 19.10 4.60 -4.08
N TYR A 46 18.90 4.98 -2.81
CA TYR A 46 18.54 6.36 -2.45
C TYR A 46 19.60 7.12 -1.66
N ASP A 47 20.55 6.47 -0.97
CA ASP A 47 21.51 7.17 -0.08
C ASP A 47 22.43 8.13 -0.83
N GLY A 48 22.83 7.80 -2.05
CA GLY A 48 23.71 8.65 -2.87
C GLY A 48 23.01 9.86 -3.51
N LEU A 49 21.69 9.99 -3.35
CA LEU A 49 20.91 11.05 -4.00
C LEU A 49 20.80 12.29 -3.11
N ASN A 50 20.92 13.49 -3.71
CA ASN A 50 20.52 14.73 -3.03
C ASN A 50 18.97 14.82 -2.91
N ASN A 51 18.45 15.81 -2.19
CA ASN A 51 17.02 15.94 -1.89
C ASN A 51 16.16 16.05 -3.16
N THR A 52 16.61 16.80 -4.16
CA THR A 52 15.91 16.91 -5.46
C THR A 52 15.86 15.56 -6.17
N GLN A 53 17.02 14.91 -6.29
CA GLN A 53 17.13 13.60 -6.93
C GLN A 53 16.32 12.52 -6.18
N TYR A 54 16.29 12.59 -4.85
CA TYR A 54 15.51 11.69 -4.01
C TYR A 54 14.02 11.79 -4.32
N VAL A 55 13.46 13.00 -4.33
CA VAL A 55 12.05 13.25 -4.66
C VAL A 55 11.73 12.77 -6.08
N ASP A 56 12.58 13.14 -7.06
CA ASP A 56 12.38 12.73 -8.46
C ASP A 56 12.41 11.21 -8.62
N LYS A 57 13.35 10.55 -7.92
CA LYS A 57 13.47 9.09 -7.96
C LYS A 57 12.28 8.38 -7.35
N LEU A 58 11.71 8.91 -6.26
CA LEU A 58 10.47 8.36 -5.68
C LEU A 58 9.31 8.42 -6.68
N PHE A 59 9.08 9.57 -7.31
CA PHE A 59 8.03 9.71 -8.31
C PHE A 59 8.28 8.85 -9.55
N GLN A 60 9.51 8.75 -10.00
CA GLN A 60 9.88 7.82 -11.06
C GLN A 60 9.55 6.36 -10.70
N THR A 61 9.87 5.95 -9.48
CA THR A 61 9.65 4.57 -9.02
C THR A 61 8.17 4.26 -8.85
N THR A 62 7.37 5.23 -8.36
CA THR A 62 5.92 5.05 -8.20
C THR A 62 5.14 5.17 -9.51
N GLY A 63 5.73 5.72 -10.57
CA GLY A 63 5.05 5.99 -11.84
C GLY A 63 4.01 7.12 -11.76
N VAL A 64 3.97 7.87 -10.66
CA VAL A 64 3.04 8.99 -10.45
C VAL A 64 3.72 10.30 -10.82
N THR A 65 2.98 11.19 -11.47
CA THR A 65 3.47 12.54 -11.81
C THR A 65 2.88 13.57 -10.85
N PRO A 66 3.70 14.21 -10.01
CA PRO A 66 3.24 15.29 -9.14
C PRO A 66 3.04 16.58 -9.93
N THR A 67 2.31 17.55 -9.36
CA THR A 67 2.41 18.94 -9.86
C THR A 67 3.78 19.53 -9.55
N ALA A 68 4.18 20.57 -10.30
CA ALA A 68 5.44 21.27 -10.03
C ALA A 68 5.49 21.85 -8.61
N SER A 69 4.36 22.34 -8.09
CA SER A 69 4.22 22.86 -6.73
C SER A 69 4.40 21.77 -5.66
N ASP A 70 3.74 20.62 -5.84
CA ASP A 70 3.85 19.50 -4.89
C ASP A 70 5.30 18.98 -4.82
N ARG A 71 5.89 18.78 -6.01
CA ARG A 71 7.30 18.37 -6.08
C ARG A 71 8.22 19.35 -5.36
N GLN A 72 8.06 20.65 -5.60
CA GLN A 72 8.89 21.67 -4.98
C GLN A 72 8.70 21.72 -3.47
N ALA A 73 7.47 21.62 -2.99
CA ALA A 73 7.17 21.62 -1.55
C ALA A 73 7.88 20.47 -0.79
N LEU A 74 7.95 19.28 -1.39
CA LEU A 74 8.69 18.15 -0.79
C LEU A 74 10.20 18.41 -0.75
N ILE A 75 10.77 18.98 -1.81
CA ILE A 75 12.19 19.34 -1.88
C ILE A 75 12.53 20.40 -0.84
N ASP A 76 11.71 21.44 -0.74
CA ASP A 76 11.89 22.54 0.21
C ASP A 76 11.78 22.04 1.65
N GLY A 77 10.84 21.14 1.93
CA GLY A 77 10.69 20.50 3.23
C GLY A 77 11.94 19.72 3.64
N LEU A 78 12.52 18.95 2.73
CA LEU A 78 13.79 18.25 2.98
C LEU A 78 14.96 19.19 3.17
N ASN A 79 15.06 20.26 2.39
CA ASN A 79 16.14 21.26 2.49
C ASN A 79 16.05 22.05 3.79
N ALA A 80 14.84 22.37 4.24
CA ALA A 80 14.59 23.06 5.49
C ALA A 80 14.60 22.14 6.72
N SER A 81 14.78 20.83 6.53
CA SER A 81 14.71 19.80 7.60
C SER A 81 13.37 19.79 8.34
N THR A 82 12.30 20.28 7.73
CA THR A 82 10.92 20.15 8.22
C THR A 82 10.31 18.81 7.80
N GLU A 83 10.91 18.15 6.82
CA GLU A 83 10.60 16.81 6.37
C GLU A 83 11.83 15.91 6.50
N THR A 84 11.56 14.61 6.68
CA THR A 84 12.57 13.55 6.59
C THR A 84 12.38 12.74 5.30
N ARG A 85 13.36 11.94 4.89
CA ARG A 85 13.20 11.01 3.77
C ARG A 85 12.05 10.02 4.00
N ALA A 86 11.87 9.57 5.24
CA ALA A 86 10.77 8.69 5.62
C ALA A 86 9.40 9.38 5.49
N SER A 87 9.28 10.63 5.94
CA SER A 87 8.01 11.36 5.83
C SER A 87 7.66 11.68 4.38
N VAL A 88 8.65 12.03 3.55
CA VAL A 88 8.44 12.24 2.11
C VAL A 88 8.07 10.93 1.42
N LEU A 89 8.76 9.82 1.72
CA LEU A 89 8.38 8.49 1.21
C LEU A 89 6.92 8.21 1.54
N PHE A 90 6.53 8.33 2.82
CA PHE A 90 5.15 8.08 3.26
C PHE A 90 4.13 8.94 2.50
N LYS A 91 4.40 10.24 2.31
CA LYS A 91 3.52 11.13 1.54
C LYS A 91 3.36 10.72 0.09
N VAL A 92 4.41 10.19 -0.53
CA VAL A 92 4.39 9.79 -1.94
C VAL A 92 3.69 8.44 -2.14
N VAL A 93 3.93 7.46 -1.25
CA VAL A 93 3.43 6.09 -1.45
C VAL A 93 2.08 5.80 -0.77
N ASP A 94 1.73 6.53 0.27
CA ASP A 94 0.44 6.39 0.99
C ASP A 94 -0.23 7.77 1.09
N GLY A 95 0.35 8.67 1.90
CA GLY A 95 -0.20 10.00 2.12
C GLY A 95 -1.62 9.98 2.71
N THR A 96 -2.04 8.84 3.27
CA THR A 96 -3.38 8.65 3.80
C THR A 96 -3.41 8.79 5.32
N GLN A 97 -4.55 9.16 5.83
CA GLN A 97 -4.86 9.14 7.25
C GLN A 97 -6.23 8.49 7.46
N THR A 98 -6.30 7.54 8.39
CA THR A 98 -7.57 6.95 8.80
C THR A 98 -8.21 7.84 9.87
N THR A 99 -9.46 8.23 9.66
CA THR A 99 -10.23 9.04 10.63
C THR A 99 -10.87 8.18 11.70
N ALA A 100 -11.39 8.81 12.74
CA ALA A 100 -12.12 8.13 13.83
C ALA A 100 -13.35 7.33 13.35
N GLY A 101 -13.93 7.67 12.19
CA GLY A 101 -15.01 6.90 11.55
C GLY A 101 -14.53 5.76 10.65
N GLY A 102 -13.23 5.45 10.63
CA GLY A 102 -12.65 4.44 9.74
C GLY A 102 -12.55 4.87 8.26
N VAL A 103 -12.83 6.15 7.97
CA VAL A 103 -12.74 6.69 6.61
C VAL A 103 -11.30 7.02 6.28
N LEU A 104 -10.85 6.57 5.10
CA LEU A 104 -9.54 6.89 4.58
C LEU A 104 -9.55 8.28 3.93
N VAL A 105 -8.68 9.16 4.40
CA VAL A 105 -8.50 10.52 3.86
C VAL A 105 -7.14 10.61 3.17
N PHE A 106 -7.14 11.08 1.93
CA PHE A 106 -5.92 11.33 1.16
C PHE A 106 -5.48 12.78 1.34
N ASN A 107 -4.28 12.98 1.86
CA ASN A 107 -3.71 14.31 2.08
C ASN A 107 -3.06 14.89 0.82
N THR A 108 -2.81 14.06 -0.20
CA THR A 108 -2.18 14.45 -1.45
C THR A 108 -2.84 13.78 -2.65
N THR A 109 -2.88 14.49 -3.78
CA THR A 109 -3.41 13.94 -5.04
C THR A 109 -2.52 12.84 -5.61
N TYR A 110 -1.20 12.98 -5.46
CA TYR A 110 -0.25 11.99 -5.94
C TYR A 110 -0.26 10.71 -5.06
N GLY A 111 -0.42 10.83 -3.75
CA GLY A 111 -0.60 9.67 -2.86
C GLY A 111 -1.88 8.90 -3.20
N LYS A 112 -2.98 9.62 -3.47
CA LYS A 112 -4.21 9.00 -3.96
C LYS A 112 -4.00 8.28 -5.29
N ALA A 113 -3.34 8.90 -6.25
CA ALA A 113 -3.09 8.30 -7.56
C ALA A 113 -2.26 7.02 -7.45
N PHE A 114 -1.25 7.00 -6.59
CA PHE A 114 -0.46 5.80 -6.33
C PHE A 114 -1.29 4.70 -5.65
N TYR A 115 -2.05 5.04 -4.63
CA TYR A 115 -2.97 4.11 -3.97
C TYR A 115 -3.94 3.47 -4.96
N ASP A 116 -4.61 4.29 -5.77
CA ASP A 116 -5.58 3.81 -6.78
C ASP A 116 -4.91 2.84 -7.79
N SER A 117 -3.67 3.11 -8.18
CA SER A 117 -2.92 2.25 -9.11
C SER A 117 -2.59 0.87 -8.53
N LEU A 118 -2.41 0.78 -7.22
CA LEU A 118 -2.04 -0.45 -6.52
C LEU A 118 -3.22 -1.18 -5.88
N PHE A 119 -4.38 -0.55 -5.74
CA PHE A 119 -5.51 -1.13 -5.00
C PHE A 119 -5.92 -2.49 -5.56
N ASN A 120 -6.24 -2.57 -6.84
CA ASN A 120 -6.68 -3.82 -7.44
C ASN A 120 -5.60 -4.92 -7.46
N PRO A 121 -4.33 -4.64 -7.83
CA PRO A 121 -3.26 -5.63 -7.69
C PRO A 121 -3.08 -6.15 -6.26
N ALA A 122 -3.07 -5.26 -5.28
CA ALA A 122 -2.94 -5.64 -3.87
C ALA A 122 -4.16 -6.43 -3.39
N PHE A 123 -5.38 -6.04 -3.80
CA PHE A 123 -6.60 -6.76 -3.47
C PHE A 123 -6.54 -8.21 -3.97
N VAL A 124 -6.21 -8.43 -5.25
CA VAL A 124 -6.06 -9.78 -5.81
C VAL A 124 -5.06 -10.60 -4.99
N GLN A 125 -3.90 -10.04 -4.68
CA GLN A 125 -2.88 -10.74 -3.92
C GLN A 125 -3.35 -11.11 -2.51
N MET A 126 -4.05 -10.19 -1.83
CA MET A 126 -4.58 -10.42 -0.48
C MET A 126 -5.68 -11.49 -0.45
N GLU A 127 -6.51 -11.59 -1.48
CA GLU A 127 -7.51 -12.67 -1.61
C GLU A 127 -6.84 -14.05 -1.71
N TYR A 128 -5.75 -14.19 -2.49
CA TYR A 128 -4.99 -15.43 -2.52
C TYR A 128 -4.37 -15.76 -1.17
N PHE A 129 -3.84 -14.76 -0.46
CA PHE A 129 -3.28 -14.98 0.89
C PHE A 129 -4.36 -15.33 1.91
N GLY A 130 -5.48 -14.65 1.88
CA GLY A 130 -6.56 -14.83 2.85
C GLY A 130 -7.32 -16.15 2.65
N TYR A 131 -7.72 -16.43 1.42
CA TYR A 131 -8.55 -17.60 1.13
C TYR A 131 -7.76 -18.85 0.77
N LEU A 132 -6.65 -18.71 0.04
CA LEU A 132 -5.91 -19.86 -0.48
C LEU A 132 -4.57 -20.11 0.23
N LEU A 133 -4.16 -19.23 1.13
CA LEU A 133 -2.93 -19.31 1.93
C LEU A 133 -1.65 -19.50 1.09
N ARG A 134 -1.64 -18.97 -0.13
CA ARG A 134 -0.52 -19.03 -1.07
C ARG A 134 -0.38 -17.77 -1.91
N ASP A 135 0.75 -17.64 -2.58
CA ASP A 135 0.91 -16.63 -3.63
C ASP A 135 0.03 -16.97 -4.85
N PRO A 136 -0.48 -15.96 -5.57
CA PRO A 136 -1.11 -16.19 -6.86
C PRO A 136 -0.09 -16.74 -7.87
N ASP A 137 -0.54 -17.61 -8.76
CA ASP A 137 0.16 -17.88 -10.01
C ASP A 137 -0.09 -16.75 -11.02
N ASP A 138 0.82 -16.59 -12.00
CA ASP A 138 0.77 -15.48 -12.97
C ASP A 138 -0.55 -15.43 -13.74
N GLY A 139 -1.05 -16.59 -14.15
CA GLY A 139 -2.31 -16.70 -14.91
C GLY A 139 -3.53 -16.33 -14.08
N GLY A 140 -3.60 -16.84 -12.87
CA GLY A 140 -4.68 -16.53 -11.91
C GLY A 140 -4.66 -15.07 -11.50
N PHE A 141 -3.48 -14.51 -11.23
CA PHE A 141 -3.33 -13.10 -10.92
C PHE A 141 -3.82 -12.20 -12.07
N ALA A 142 -3.33 -12.45 -13.29
CA ALA A 142 -3.71 -11.66 -14.46
C ALA A 142 -5.20 -11.74 -14.75
N PHE A 143 -5.80 -12.93 -14.64
CA PHE A 143 -7.24 -13.13 -14.83
C PHE A 143 -8.07 -12.30 -13.85
N TRP A 144 -7.78 -12.38 -12.55
CA TRP A 144 -8.55 -11.67 -11.54
C TRP A 144 -8.34 -10.16 -11.58
N LEU A 145 -7.11 -9.72 -11.86
CA LEU A 145 -6.81 -8.31 -12.03
C LEU A 145 -7.56 -7.71 -13.23
N ALA A 146 -7.59 -8.40 -14.36
CA ALA A 146 -8.35 -7.97 -15.53
C ALA A 146 -9.87 -7.89 -15.22
N LYS A 147 -10.39 -8.87 -14.49
CA LYS A 147 -11.80 -8.91 -14.10
C LYS A 147 -12.16 -7.76 -13.14
N LEU A 148 -11.34 -7.51 -12.12
CA LEU A 148 -11.50 -6.37 -11.20
C LEU A 148 -11.46 -5.03 -11.92
N ASN A 149 -10.50 -4.86 -12.83
CA ASN A 149 -10.38 -3.62 -13.61
C ASN A 149 -11.58 -3.39 -14.53
N PHE A 150 -12.16 -4.46 -15.08
CA PHE A 150 -13.34 -4.38 -15.94
C PHE A 150 -14.61 -4.02 -15.17
N TYR A 151 -14.86 -4.67 -14.04
CA TYR A 151 -16.08 -4.44 -13.24
C TYR A 151 -15.97 -3.28 -12.25
N GLY A 152 -14.75 -2.84 -11.94
CA GLY A 152 -14.50 -1.75 -10.98
C GLY A 152 -14.71 -2.09 -9.51
N ASN A 153 -15.20 -3.29 -9.20
CA ASN A 153 -15.37 -3.76 -7.82
C ASN A 153 -15.35 -5.30 -7.74
N PHE A 154 -15.06 -5.83 -6.56
CA PHE A 154 -14.91 -7.27 -6.33
C PHE A 154 -16.25 -8.03 -6.27
N VAL A 155 -17.35 -7.35 -6.00
CA VAL A 155 -18.69 -7.98 -5.91
C VAL A 155 -19.14 -8.37 -7.31
N ASP A 156 -19.15 -7.43 -8.26
CA ASP A 156 -19.55 -7.68 -9.65
C ASP A 156 -18.52 -8.58 -10.36
N ALA A 157 -17.25 -8.54 -9.96
CA ALA A 157 -16.23 -9.49 -10.40
C ALA A 157 -16.46 -10.91 -9.85
N GLU A 158 -17.34 -11.09 -8.88
CA GLU A 158 -17.62 -12.36 -8.18
C GLU A 158 -16.38 -13.04 -7.60
N MET A 159 -15.34 -12.26 -7.29
CA MET A 159 -14.04 -12.80 -6.94
C MET A 159 -14.08 -13.59 -5.63
N VAL A 160 -14.60 -12.99 -4.55
CA VAL A 160 -14.71 -13.65 -3.24
C VAL A 160 -15.51 -14.94 -3.35
N ARG A 161 -16.65 -14.89 -4.05
CA ARG A 161 -17.51 -16.06 -4.26
C ARG A 161 -16.78 -17.21 -4.98
N ALA A 162 -15.97 -16.87 -5.99
CA ALA A 162 -15.20 -17.86 -6.71
C ALA A 162 -14.13 -18.51 -5.82
N PHE A 163 -13.46 -17.72 -4.95
CA PHE A 163 -12.46 -18.23 -4.04
C PHE A 163 -13.03 -19.21 -3.01
N ILE A 164 -14.08 -18.82 -2.28
CA ILE A 164 -14.70 -19.68 -1.26
C ILE A 164 -15.36 -20.93 -1.85
N ASN A 165 -15.79 -20.89 -3.11
CA ASN A 165 -16.34 -22.05 -3.82
C ASN A 165 -15.29 -22.90 -4.53
N SER A 166 -14.02 -22.48 -4.56
CA SER A 166 -12.96 -23.24 -5.23
C SER A 166 -12.70 -24.59 -4.55
N PRO A 167 -12.33 -25.63 -5.31
CA PRO A 167 -11.92 -26.91 -4.72
C PRO A 167 -10.75 -26.74 -3.76
N GLU A 168 -9.84 -25.79 -4.04
CA GLU A 168 -8.68 -25.51 -3.22
C GLU A 168 -9.07 -24.98 -1.83
N TYR A 169 -10.00 -24.01 -1.76
CA TYR A 169 -10.52 -23.51 -0.50
C TYR A 169 -11.24 -24.63 0.28
N ARG A 170 -12.14 -25.34 -0.38
CA ARG A 170 -12.95 -26.40 0.26
C ARG A 170 -12.10 -27.55 0.79
N SER A 171 -10.99 -27.87 0.14
CA SER A 171 -10.08 -28.92 0.65
C SER A 171 -9.40 -28.52 1.96
N ARG A 172 -9.26 -27.23 2.24
CA ARG A 172 -8.59 -26.68 3.44
C ARG A 172 -9.56 -26.35 4.57
N PHE A 173 -10.72 -25.81 4.24
CA PHE A 173 -11.64 -25.21 5.22
C PHE A 173 -13.03 -25.86 5.24
N GLY A 174 -13.30 -26.82 4.37
CA GLY A 174 -14.62 -27.43 4.21
C GLY A 174 -15.53 -26.64 3.26
N ALA A 175 -16.76 -27.18 3.04
CA ALA A 175 -17.76 -26.48 2.27
C ALA A 175 -18.29 -25.27 3.06
N PRO A 176 -18.60 -24.15 2.38
CA PRO A 176 -19.22 -22.99 3.02
C PRO A 176 -20.62 -23.28 3.52
#